data_cab98f783310eaa3eab3eaa0755bbbc4
#
_entry.id   cab98f783310eaa3eab3eaa0755bbbc4
#
_cell.length_a   1.000
_cell.length_b   1.000
_cell.length_c   1.000
_cell.angle_alpha   90.00
_cell.angle_beta   90.00
_cell.angle_gamma   90.00
#
_symmetry.space_group_name_H-M   'P 1'
#
loop_
_entity.id
_entity.type
_entity.pdbx_description
1 polymer ?
#
loop_
_entity_poly.entity_id
_entity_poly.type
_entity_poly.pdbx_seq_one_letter_code
_entity_poly.pdbx_strand_id
1 'polypeptide(L)'
;DPAKVMAYIKAEGKYPVVIKADGLALGKGVLICENEQQAADGVKEIMLDKKFGASGNHVVVEEFLTGPEVSVLSFTDGKVVKPMVSSMDHKRANDHDTGLNTGGMGTVAPNPYYTPAIAAECMEKIFLPTIRAMNAEGCPFKGCLYFGLMLTPDGPKVIEYNCRFGDPETQVVLPLLESDLLQIMTACTNGTLADTEVRFSDGAAACVILASGGYPVQYEKGKPISGLTNGQLAGEENITVYHSGTAITEDGTLVTNGGRVLGVTATAPRLTAAVTQAYAAAEKISFEKLHKRTDIGLRALKAIAEG
;
A
#
# COMPACT_ATOMS: atom_id res chain seq x y z
N ASP A 1 -6.17 -23.56 18.37
CA ASP A 1 -5.43 -24.78 18.70
C ASP A 1 -4.45 -25.08 17.53
N PRO A 2 -3.11 -25.03 17.78
CA PRO A 2 -2.09 -25.27 16.75
C PRO A 2 -2.21 -26.63 16.05
N ALA A 3 -2.60 -27.67 16.79
CA ALA A 3 -2.76 -29.00 16.21
C ALA A 3 -3.93 -29.05 15.18
N LYS A 4 -5.02 -28.32 15.44
CA LYS A 4 -6.13 -28.20 14.50
C LYS A 4 -5.73 -27.44 13.25
N VAL A 5 -4.94 -26.37 13.40
CA VAL A 5 -4.43 -25.59 12.24
C VAL A 5 -3.57 -26.49 11.36
N MET A 6 -2.62 -27.24 11.95
CA MET A 6 -1.77 -28.16 11.19
C MET A 6 -2.54 -29.30 10.54
N ALA A 7 -3.56 -29.84 11.23
CA ALA A 7 -4.42 -30.87 10.66
C ALA A 7 -5.18 -30.37 9.44
N TYR A 8 -5.69 -29.13 9.47
CA TYR A 8 -6.35 -28.47 8.35
C TYR A 8 -5.40 -28.27 7.16
N ILE A 9 -4.20 -27.69 7.41
CA ILE A 9 -3.20 -27.45 6.35
C ILE A 9 -2.78 -28.75 5.67
N LYS A 10 -2.57 -29.82 6.45
CA LYS A 10 -2.23 -31.15 5.93
C LYS A 10 -3.37 -31.76 5.10
N ALA A 11 -4.62 -31.59 5.51
CA ALA A 11 -5.77 -32.09 4.80
C ALA A 11 -5.96 -31.40 3.44
N GLU A 12 -5.73 -30.08 3.38
CA GLU A 12 -5.75 -29.33 2.12
C GLU A 12 -4.60 -29.72 1.17
N GLY A 13 -3.42 -30.04 1.71
CA GLY A 13 -2.27 -30.53 0.95
C GLY A 13 -1.73 -29.58 -0.13
N LYS A 14 -2.11 -28.30 -0.08
CA LYS A 14 -1.74 -27.27 -1.07
C LYS A 14 -0.66 -26.35 -0.52
N TYR A 15 0.42 -26.21 -1.27
CA TYR A 15 1.51 -25.27 -0.96
C TYR A 15 1.89 -24.45 -2.21
N PRO A 16 2.36 -23.19 -2.05
CA PRO A 16 2.47 -22.46 -0.77
C PRO A 16 1.14 -22.24 -0.07
N VAL A 17 1.15 -22.07 1.26
CA VAL A 17 0.00 -21.68 2.08
C VAL A 17 0.33 -20.40 2.84
N VAL A 18 -0.66 -19.52 3.02
CA VAL A 18 -0.46 -18.28 3.78
C VAL A 18 -1.09 -18.42 5.17
N ILE A 19 -0.31 -18.08 6.20
CA ILE A 19 -0.76 -18.06 7.59
C ILE A 19 -0.66 -16.64 8.10
N LYS A 20 -1.77 -16.09 8.58
CA LYS A 20 -1.85 -14.72 9.11
C LYS A 20 -2.24 -14.74 10.58
N ALA A 21 -1.58 -13.95 11.42
CA ALA A 21 -2.07 -13.64 12.76
C ALA A 21 -3.38 -12.85 12.65
N ASP A 22 -4.41 -13.23 13.40
CA ASP A 22 -5.75 -12.64 13.31
C ASP A 22 -5.85 -11.25 13.98
N GLY A 23 -4.89 -10.86 14.79
CA GLY A 23 -4.85 -9.56 15.44
C GLY A 23 -3.83 -8.60 14.80
N LEU A 24 -3.75 -7.40 15.37
CA LEU A 24 -2.82 -6.36 14.90
C LEU A 24 -1.37 -6.83 15.02
N ALA A 25 -0.67 -6.95 13.90
CA ALA A 25 0.73 -7.37 13.80
C ALA A 25 1.57 -6.44 12.92
N LEU A 26 1.06 -5.23 12.62
CA LEU A 26 1.74 -4.16 11.86
C LEU A 26 2.31 -4.64 10.52
N GLY A 27 1.55 -5.51 9.81
CA GLY A 27 1.96 -6.08 8.52
C GLY A 27 3.06 -7.15 8.60
N LYS A 28 3.48 -7.55 9.80
CA LYS A 28 4.55 -8.55 10.02
C LYS A 28 4.02 -9.94 10.35
N GLY A 29 2.72 -10.07 10.61
CA GLY A 29 2.07 -11.32 11.01
C GLY A 29 1.61 -12.21 9.85
N VAL A 30 2.22 -12.08 8.66
CA VAL A 30 1.90 -12.85 7.45
C VAL A 30 3.09 -13.72 7.09
N LEU A 31 2.88 -15.03 7.04
CA LEU A 31 3.90 -16.01 6.67
C LEU A 31 3.43 -16.78 5.41
N ILE A 32 4.29 -16.82 4.41
CA ILE A 32 4.11 -17.67 3.23
C ILE A 32 4.96 -18.92 3.46
N CYS A 33 4.30 -20.07 3.50
CA CYS A 33 4.92 -21.34 3.83
C CYS A 33 4.91 -22.26 2.61
N GLU A 34 6.09 -22.55 2.08
CA GLU A 34 6.29 -23.31 0.84
C GLU A 34 6.09 -24.83 1.04
N ASN A 35 6.04 -25.30 2.28
CA ASN A 35 5.92 -26.69 2.63
C ASN A 35 5.39 -26.88 4.06
N GLU A 36 5.11 -28.13 4.42
CA GLU A 36 4.56 -28.52 5.73
C GLU A 36 5.47 -28.10 6.90
N GLN A 37 6.80 -28.22 6.76
CA GLN A 37 7.72 -27.86 7.83
C GLN A 37 7.69 -26.36 8.12
N GLN A 38 7.72 -25.54 7.08
CA GLN A 38 7.61 -24.09 7.24
C GLN A 38 6.24 -23.68 7.83
N ALA A 39 5.17 -24.36 7.45
CA ALA A 39 3.86 -24.14 8.06
C ALA A 39 3.84 -24.47 9.54
N ALA A 40 4.45 -25.60 9.93
CA ALA A 40 4.55 -25.99 11.34
C ALA A 40 5.38 -25.00 12.17
N ASP A 41 6.51 -24.56 11.63
CA ASP A 41 7.37 -23.54 12.26
C ASP A 41 6.63 -22.19 12.38
N GLY A 42 5.89 -21.78 11.35
CA GLY A 42 5.09 -20.58 11.34
C GLY A 42 3.95 -20.61 12.37
N VAL A 43 3.21 -21.71 12.44
CA VAL A 43 2.16 -21.90 13.45
C VAL A 43 2.76 -21.85 14.86
N LYS A 44 3.92 -22.50 15.07
CA LYS A 44 4.64 -22.45 16.34
C LYS A 44 5.03 -21.01 16.69
N GLU A 45 5.68 -20.29 15.78
CA GLU A 45 6.12 -18.90 15.96
C GLU A 45 4.97 -17.96 16.35
N ILE A 46 3.83 -18.06 15.63
CA ILE A 46 2.66 -17.18 15.88
C ILE A 46 1.91 -17.59 17.14
N MET A 47 1.52 -18.87 17.25
CA MET A 47 0.55 -19.32 18.24
C MET A 47 1.17 -19.79 19.56
N LEU A 48 2.36 -20.41 19.54
CA LEU A 48 3.02 -20.94 20.73
C LEU A 48 4.05 -19.97 21.29
N ASP A 49 4.98 -19.51 20.46
CA ASP A 49 6.05 -18.60 20.87
C ASP A 49 5.54 -17.16 21.06
N LYS A 50 4.29 -16.89 20.67
CA LYS A 50 3.60 -15.61 20.85
C LYS A 50 4.37 -14.41 20.29
N LYS A 51 5.06 -14.57 19.17
CA LYS A 51 5.85 -13.50 18.55
C LYS A 51 5.06 -12.18 18.35
N PHE A 52 3.74 -12.28 18.14
CA PHE A 52 2.83 -11.14 18.00
C PHE A 52 1.90 -10.97 19.22
N GLY A 53 2.29 -11.50 20.38
CA GLY A 53 1.50 -11.41 21.61
C GLY A 53 0.10 -12.00 21.45
N ALA A 54 -0.92 -11.29 21.95
CA ALA A 54 -2.32 -11.73 21.90
C ALA A 54 -2.84 -11.85 20.45
N SER A 55 -2.29 -11.08 19.49
CA SER A 55 -2.68 -11.14 18.07
C SER A 55 -2.42 -12.52 17.44
N GLY A 56 -1.50 -13.31 18.01
CA GLY A 56 -1.23 -14.68 17.59
C GLY A 56 -2.10 -15.76 18.30
N ASN A 57 -3.13 -15.38 19.04
CA ASN A 57 -4.03 -16.37 19.66
C ASN A 57 -4.87 -17.12 18.64
N HIS A 58 -5.22 -16.45 17.54
CA HIS A 58 -5.92 -17.01 16.39
C HIS A 58 -5.10 -16.76 15.14
N VAL A 59 -5.28 -17.61 14.15
CA VAL A 59 -4.68 -17.46 12.81
C VAL A 59 -5.73 -17.69 11.74
N VAL A 60 -5.54 -17.00 10.61
CA VAL A 60 -6.26 -17.25 9.37
C VAL A 60 -5.33 -18.03 8.45
N VAL A 61 -5.83 -19.10 7.85
CA VAL A 61 -5.11 -19.88 6.83
C VAL A 61 -5.74 -19.59 5.49
N GLU A 62 -4.95 -19.10 4.55
CA GLU A 62 -5.41 -18.65 3.23
C GLU A 62 -4.70 -19.40 2.11
N GLU A 63 -5.35 -19.51 0.95
CA GLU A 63 -4.70 -19.92 -0.28
C GLU A 63 -3.61 -18.91 -0.68
N PHE A 64 -2.53 -19.39 -1.28
CA PHE A 64 -1.51 -18.53 -1.86
C PHE A 64 -1.98 -18.04 -3.24
N LEU A 65 -2.16 -16.73 -3.36
CA LEU A 65 -2.60 -16.09 -4.60
C LEU A 65 -1.40 -15.69 -5.45
N THR A 66 -1.54 -15.81 -6.77
CA THR A 66 -0.55 -15.36 -7.75
C THR A 66 -1.17 -14.44 -8.78
N GLY A 67 -0.45 -13.40 -9.16
CA GLY A 67 -0.88 -12.41 -10.15
C GLY A 67 -0.35 -11.01 -9.84
N PRO A 68 -0.71 -10.00 -10.62
CA PRO A 68 -0.45 -8.61 -10.29
C PRO A 68 -1.22 -8.16 -9.06
N GLU A 69 -0.54 -7.49 -8.11
CA GLU A 69 -1.20 -6.81 -7.00
C GLU A 69 -1.75 -5.46 -7.45
N VAL A 70 -2.91 -5.11 -6.90
CA VAL A 70 -3.57 -3.82 -7.13
C VAL A 70 -4.09 -3.27 -5.80
N SER A 71 -3.80 -2.00 -5.55
CA SER A 71 -4.37 -1.26 -4.44
C SER A 71 -5.49 -0.35 -4.95
N VAL A 72 -6.69 -0.50 -4.39
CA VAL A 72 -7.83 0.38 -4.67
C VAL A 72 -8.35 0.97 -3.37
N LEU A 73 -8.05 2.25 -3.15
CA LEU A 73 -8.66 3.01 -2.08
C LEU A 73 -10.05 3.43 -2.52
N SER A 74 -10.99 3.48 -1.59
CA SER A 74 -12.38 3.84 -1.90
C SER A 74 -12.98 4.70 -0.80
N PHE A 75 -13.73 5.72 -1.17
CA PHE A 75 -14.61 6.42 -0.25
C PHE A 75 -15.92 5.62 -0.07
N THR A 76 -16.42 5.56 1.15
CA THR A 76 -17.73 4.97 1.42
C THR A 76 -18.43 5.66 2.59
N ASP A 77 -19.74 5.76 2.50
CA ASP A 77 -20.62 6.25 3.57
C ASP A 77 -21.40 5.11 4.25
N GLY A 78 -21.03 3.85 3.93
CA GLY A 78 -21.71 2.64 4.38
C GLY A 78 -22.87 2.21 3.46
N LYS A 79 -23.19 2.97 2.42
CA LYS A 79 -24.23 2.64 1.43
C LYS A 79 -23.68 2.53 0.03
N VAL A 80 -22.87 3.48 -0.36
CA VAL A 80 -22.21 3.52 -1.68
C VAL A 80 -20.70 3.42 -1.52
N VAL A 81 -20.03 3.00 -2.59
CA VAL A 81 -18.57 2.95 -2.70
C VAL A 81 -18.16 3.76 -3.92
N LYS A 82 -17.26 4.71 -3.73
CA LYS A 82 -16.63 5.48 -4.81
C LYS A 82 -15.14 5.19 -4.83
N PRO A 83 -14.68 4.28 -5.71
CA PRO A 83 -13.27 3.94 -5.83
C PRO A 83 -12.46 5.14 -6.32
N MET A 84 -11.24 5.23 -5.81
CA MET A 84 -10.22 6.16 -6.30
C MET A 84 -9.44 5.53 -7.45
N VAL A 85 -8.54 6.30 -8.05
CA VAL A 85 -7.59 5.78 -9.04
C VAL A 85 -6.80 4.62 -8.43
N SER A 86 -6.68 3.51 -9.17
CA SER A 86 -5.92 2.34 -8.73
C SER A 86 -4.42 2.64 -8.64
N SER A 87 -3.71 1.95 -7.75
CA SER A 87 -2.27 2.13 -7.61
C SER A 87 -1.53 0.79 -7.54
N MET A 88 -0.22 0.85 -7.81
CA MET A 88 0.71 -0.28 -7.71
C MET A 88 1.81 0.06 -6.71
N ASP A 89 1.77 -0.58 -5.54
CA ASP A 89 2.80 -0.46 -4.52
C ASP A 89 3.99 -1.41 -4.80
N HIS A 90 5.15 -1.06 -4.26
CA HIS A 90 6.38 -1.84 -4.32
C HIS A 90 6.84 -2.14 -2.88
N LYS A 91 6.40 -3.28 -2.36
CA LYS A 91 6.53 -3.63 -0.94
C LYS A 91 7.93 -4.09 -0.53
N ARG A 92 8.73 -4.63 -1.45
CA ARG A 92 10.07 -5.12 -1.13
C ARG A 92 11.09 -4.00 -1.03
N ALA A 93 12.05 -4.18 -0.11
CA ALA A 93 13.05 -3.16 0.21
C ALA A 93 14.00 -2.85 -0.95
N ASN A 94 14.33 -3.84 -1.77
CA ASN A 94 15.34 -3.74 -2.82
C ASN A 94 14.72 -3.92 -4.21
N ASP A 95 15.51 -3.54 -5.22
CA ASP A 95 15.16 -3.70 -6.64
C ASP A 95 14.81 -5.15 -6.98
N HIS A 96 14.04 -5.32 -8.05
CA HIS A 96 13.55 -6.59 -8.55
C HIS A 96 12.71 -7.38 -7.52
N ASP A 97 11.98 -6.64 -6.66
CA ASP A 97 11.14 -7.19 -5.60
C ASP A 97 11.90 -8.18 -4.70
N THR A 98 13.13 -7.83 -4.31
CA THR A 98 13.98 -8.61 -3.41
C THR A 98 14.07 -7.98 -2.01
N GLY A 99 14.67 -8.71 -1.07
CA GLY A 99 14.80 -8.26 0.31
C GLY A 99 13.53 -8.44 1.14
N LEU A 100 13.46 -7.75 2.27
CA LEU A 100 12.34 -7.85 3.22
C LEU A 100 11.13 -7.04 2.77
N ASN A 101 9.94 -7.43 3.23
CA ASN A 101 8.75 -6.61 3.12
C ASN A 101 8.89 -5.32 3.95
N THR A 102 8.39 -4.24 3.42
CA THR A 102 8.38 -2.90 4.02
C THR A 102 6.96 -2.33 4.06
N GLY A 103 6.81 -1.09 4.49
CA GLY A 103 5.57 -0.33 4.34
C GLY A 103 5.29 0.17 2.91
N GLY A 104 6.17 -0.11 1.95
CA GLY A 104 6.15 0.38 0.57
C GLY A 104 7.35 1.27 0.29
N MET A 105 8.05 0.98 -0.81
CA MET A 105 9.24 1.71 -1.27
C MET A 105 8.95 2.66 -2.42
N GLY A 106 7.71 2.70 -2.86
CA GLY A 106 7.22 3.57 -3.90
C GLY A 106 5.96 3.02 -4.55
N THR A 107 5.24 3.90 -5.19
CA THR A 107 3.92 3.61 -5.75
C THR A 107 3.70 4.40 -7.02
N VAL A 108 2.93 3.83 -7.94
CA VAL A 108 2.48 4.52 -9.16
C VAL A 108 0.97 4.42 -9.31
N ALA A 109 0.37 5.41 -9.93
CA ALA A 109 -1.05 5.46 -10.30
C ALA A 109 -1.22 6.09 -11.71
N PRO A 110 -2.14 5.56 -12.55
CA PRO A 110 -2.95 4.37 -12.33
C PRO A 110 -2.15 3.06 -12.45
N ASN A 111 -2.71 1.96 -11.93
CA ASN A 111 -2.17 0.62 -12.13
C ASN A 111 -2.66 0.07 -13.50
N PRO A 112 -1.76 -0.22 -14.46
CA PRO A 112 -2.17 -0.59 -15.82
C PRO A 112 -2.86 -1.96 -15.91
N TYR A 113 -2.68 -2.82 -14.92
CA TYR A 113 -3.40 -4.10 -14.88
C TYR A 113 -4.87 -3.96 -14.46
N TYR A 114 -5.26 -2.82 -13.86
CA TYR A 114 -6.62 -2.58 -13.38
C TYR A 114 -7.47 -1.94 -14.48
N THR A 115 -7.93 -2.75 -15.42
CA THR A 115 -8.75 -2.33 -16.55
C THR A 115 -10.18 -1.94 -16.12
N PRO A 116 -10.94 -1.18 -16.93
CA PRO A 116 -12.35 -0.88 -16.67
C PRO A 116 -13.22 -2.15 -16.45
N ALA A 117 -12.93 -3.24 -17.16
CA ALA A 117 -13.64 -4.52 -16.99
C ALA A 117 -13.38 -5.11 -15.59
N ILE A 118 -12.12 -5.13 -15.15
CA ILE A 118 -11.74 -5.61 -13.81
C ILE A 118 -12.33 -4.69 -12.73
N ALA A 119 -12.35 -3.37 -12.96
CA ALA A 119 -12.96 -2.43 -12.03
C ALA A 119 -14.47 -2.69 -11.83
N ALA A 120 -15.19 -2.97 -12.91
CA ALA A 120 -16.60 -3.33 -12.85
C ALA A 120 -16.81 -4.64 -12.09
N GLU A 121 -15.98 -5.65 -12.35
CA GLU A 121 -16.04 -6.94 -11.65
C GLU A 121 -15.73 -6.77 -10.15
N CYS A 122 -14.71 -5.99 -9.78
CA CYS A 122 -14.40 -5.68 -8.39
C CYS A 122 -15.55 -4.96 -7.69
N MET A 123 -16.20 -4.03 -8.36
CA MET A 123 -17.36 -3.32 -7.81
C MET A 123 -18.50 -4.30 -7.48
N GLU A 124 -18.84 -5.17 -8.43
CA GLU A 124 -19.95 -6.11 -8.29
C GLU A 124 -19.66 -7.23 -7.29
N LYS A 125 -18.46 -7.85 -7.39
CA LYS A 125 -18.15 -9.07 -6.64
C LYS A 125 -17.44 -8.84 -5.31
N ILE A 126 -16.80 -7.67 -5.13
CA ILE A 126 -15.99 -7.38 -3.94
C ILE A 126 -16.50 -6.15 -3.18
N PHE A 127 -16.50 -4.96 -3.81
CA PHE A 127 -16.69 -3.72 -3.07
C PHE A 127 -18.09 -3.59 -2.48
N LEU A 128 -19.13 -3.72 -3.31
CA LEU A 128 -20.51 -3.65 -2.83
C LEU A 128 -20.87 -4.80 -1.88
N PRO A 129 -20.49 -6.08 -2.16
CA PRO A 129 -20.70 -7.17 -1.20
C PRO A 129 -20.04 -6.94 0.15
N THR A 130 -18.81 -6.39 0.18
CA THR A 130 -18.12 -6.07 1.43
C THR A 130 -18.92 -5.10 2.29
N ILE A 131 -19.37 -3.98 1.71
CA ILE A 131 -20.15 -2.98 2.46
C ILE A 131 -21.51 -3.54 2.91
N ARG A 132 -22.15 -4.34 2.07
CA ARG A 132 -23.43 -5.01 2.44
C ARG A 132 -23.24 -6.00 3.58
N ALA A 133 -22.16 -6.78 3.55
CA ALA A 133 -21.85 -7.74 4.60
C ALA A 133 -21.57 -7.02 5.93
N MET A 134 -20.76 -5.95 5.93
CA MET A 134 -20.50 -5.16 7.14
C MET A 134 -21.77 -4.57 7.73
N ASN A 135 -22.70 -4.11 6.89
CA ASN A 135 -24.00 -3.63 7.35
C ASN A 135 -24.85 -4.76 7.94
N ALA A 136 -24.86 -5.95 7.31
CA ALA A 136 -25.61 -7.10 7.81
C ALA A 136 -25.10 -7.61 9.16
N GLU A 137 -23.78 -7.52 9.41
CA GLU A 137 -23.12 -7.85 10.67
C GLU A 137 -23.28 -6.74 11.75
N GLY A 138 -23.98 -5.65 11.44
CA GLY A 138 -24.18 -4.52 12.36
C GLY A 138 -22.92 -3.66 12.58
N CYS A 139 -21.93 -3.77 11.71
CA CYS A 139 -20.66 -3.04 11.78
C CYS A 139 -20.46 -2.15 10.53
N PRO A 140 -21.36 -1.18 10.26
CA PRO A 140 -21.25 -0.34 9.07
C PRO A 140 -19.94 0.44 9.05
N PHE A 141 -19.26 0.46 7.91
CA PHE A 141 -18.00 1.18 7.72
C PHE A 141 -18.23 2.47 6.93
N LYS A 142 -17.64 3.58 7.40
CA LYS A 142 -17.62 4.88 6.74
C LYS A 142 -16.20 5.43 6.69
N GLY A 143 -15.82 6.04 5.58
CA GLY A 143 -14.51 6.66 5.39
C GLY A 143 -13.74 6.09 4.22
N CYS A 144 -12.42 5.96 4.37
CA CYS A 144 -11.55 5.38 3.36
C CYS A 144 -11.33 3.89 3.63
N LEU A 145 -11.83 3.04 2.74
CA LEU A 145 -11.57 1.60 2.75
C LEU A 145 -10.60 1.26 1.63
N TYR A 146 -9.46 0.68 2.00
CA TYR A 146 -8.45 0.20 1.07
C TYR A 146 -8.70 -1.28 0.81
N PHE A 147 -8.79 -1.65 -0.45
CA PHE A 147 -8.84 -3.02 -0.95
C PHE A 147 -7.49 -3.39 -1.53
N GLY A 148 -6.77 -4.32 -0.89
CA GLY A 148 -5.60 -5.00 -1.45
C GLY A 148 -6.08 -6.19 -2.27
N LEU A 149 -5.81 -6.17 -3.55
CA LEU A 149 -6.31 -7.16 -4.50
C LEU A 149 -5.17 -7.89 -5.21
N MET A 150 -5.41 -9.17 -5.53
CA MET A 150 -4.61 -9.95 -6.47
C MET A 150 -5.45 -10.23 -7.71
N LEU A 151 -4.94 -9.90 -8.89
CA LEU A 151 -5.59 -10.24 -10.16
C LEU A 151 -5.13 -11.63 -10.57
N THR A 152 -5.91 -12.64 -10.17
CA THR A 152 -5.61 -14.04 -10.46
C THR A 152 -6.20 -14.46 -11.82
N PRO A 153 -5.77 -15.62 -12.39
CA PRO A 153 -6.40 -16.15 -13.59
C PRO A 153 -7.92 -16.41 -13.44
N ASP A 154 -8.38 -16.62 -12.20
CA ASP A 154 -9.81 -16.86 -11.89
C ASP A 154 -10.57 -15.56 -11.54
N GLY A 155 -9.97 -14.39 -11.79
CA GLY A 155 -10.53 -13.08 -11.48
C GLY A 155 -9.89 -12.41 -10.27
N PRO A 156 -10.36 -11.21 -9.89
CA PRO A 156 -9.82 -10.47 -8.76
C PRO A 156 -10.19 -11.14 -7.43
N LYS A 157 -9.20 -11.27 -6.53
CA LYS A 157 -9.37 -11.78 -5.16
C LYS A 157 -8.82 -10.79 -4.15
N VAL A 158 -9.41 -10.78 -2.96
CA VAL A 158 -8.97 -9.91 -1.86
C VAL A 158 -7.78 -10.52 -1.13
N ILE A 159 -6.71 -9.74 -0.97
CA ILE A 159 -5.57 -10.09 -0.13
C ILE A 159 -5.81 -9.59 1.30
N GLU A 160 -6.24 -8.31 1.41
CA GLU A 160 -6.46 -7.65 2.68
C GLU A 160 -7.34 -6.40 2.54
N TYR A 161 -7.90 -5.96 3.66
CA TYR A 161 -8.52 -4.66 3.82
C TYR A 161 -7.69 -3.80 4.77
N ASN A 162 -7.64 -2.50 4.51
CA ASN A 162 -7.15 -1.51 5.46
C ASN A 162 -8.20 -0.42 5.66
N CYS A 163 -8.53 -0.11 6.92
CA CYS A 163 -9.56 0.86 7.28
C CYS A 163 -8.99 2.28 7.39
N ARG A 164 -8.18 2.68 6.41
CA ARG A 164 -7.45 3.94 6.36
C ARG A 164 -6.91 4.19 4.96
N PHE A 165 -6.42 5.41 4.74
CA PHE A 165 -5.60 5.70 3.56
C PHE A 165 -4.32 4.85 3.54
N GLY A 166 -3.83 4.54 2.34
CA GLY A 166 -2.55 3.85 2.13
C GLY A 166 -1.34 4.79 2.26
N ASP A 167 -0.20 4.23 2.52
CA ASP A 167 1.09 4.91 2.52
C ASP A 167 2.16 3.94 1.99
N PRO A 168 2.64 4.13 0.72
CA PRO A 168 2.66 5.40 -0.04
C PRO A 168 1.54 5.59 -1.10
N GLU A 169 0.45 4.83 -1.10
CA GLU A 169 -0.58 4.93 -2.14
C GLU A 169 -1.27 6.31 -2.16
N THR A 170 -1.51 6.89 -1.00
CA THR A 170 -2.14 8.22 -0.87
C THR A 170 -1.33 9.29 -1.60
N GLN A 171 0.00 9.19 -1.58
CA GLN A 171 0.92 10.13 -2.20
C GLN A 171 0.85 10.13 -3.74
N VAL A 172 0.19 9.15 -4.36
CA VAL A 172 -0.04 9.14 -5.82
C VAL A 172 -1.53 9.26 -6.18
N VAL A 173 -2.43 8.87 -5.29
CA VAL A 173 -3.87 8.87 -5.56
C VAL A 173 -4.48 10.25 -5.32
N LEU A 174 -4.22 10.88 -4.16
CA LEU A 174 -4.80 12.18 -3.83
C LEU A 174 -4.29 13.34 -4.70
N PRO A 175 -3.02 13.39 -5.19
CA PRO A 175 -2.61 14.41 -6.14
C PRO A 175 -3.37 14.39 -7.47
N LEU A 176 -4.03 13.28 -7.80
CA LEU A 176 -4.88 13.15 -8.99
C LEU A 176 -6.35 13.50 -8.71
N LEU A 177 -6.74 13.72 -7.44
CA LEU A 177 -8.10 14.09 -7.07
C LEU A 177 -8.38 15.56 -7.47
N GLU A 178 -9.43 15.78 -8.25
CA GLU A 178 -9.89 17.13 -8.66
C GLU A 178 -11.03 17.65 -7.79
N SER A 179 -11.81 16.76 -7.18
CA SER A 179 -12.89 17.14 -6.27
C SER A 179 -12.35 17.53 -4.89
N ASP A 180 -13.11 18.35 -4.16
CA ASP A 180 -12.73 18.77 -2.80
C ASP A 180 -12.77 17.60 -1.81
N LEU A 181 -11.60 17.24 -1.28
CA LEU A 181 -11.46 16.12 -0.35
C LEU A 181 -12.26 16.32 0.93
N LEU A 182 -12.34 17.55 1.47
CA LEU A 182 -13.08 17.83 2.69
C LEU A 182 -14.58 17.63 2.49
N GLN A 183 -15.13 18.04 1.34
CA GLN A 183 -16.52 17.78 0.99
C GLN A 183 -16.81 16.29 0.89
N ILE A 184 -15.91 15.52 0.23
CA ILE A 184 -16.06 14.05 0.12
C ILE A 184 -16.03 13.40 1.52
N MET A 185 -15.07 13.74 2.37
CA MET A 185 -14.97 13.18 3.73
C MET A 185 -16.19 13.53 4.59
N THR A 186 -16.69 14.75 4.45
CA THR A 186 -17.93 15.20 5.10
C THR A 186 -19.14 14.39 4.61
N ALA A 187 -19.22 14.14 3.30
CA ALA A 187 -20.28 13.32 2.72
C ALA A 187 -20.21 11.85 3.18
N CYS A 188 -19.01 11.26 3.32
CA CYS A 188 -18.84 9.94 3.92
C CYS A 188 -19.44 9.89 5.33
N THR A 189 -19.18 10.90 6.16
CA THR A 189 -19.69 10.98 7.53
C THR A 189 -21.21 11.14 7.57
N ASN A 190 -21.74 12.05 6.74
CA ASN A 190 -23.16 12.41 6.72
C ASN A 190 -24.05 11.40 5.98
N GLY A 191 -23.49 10.46 5.21
CA GLY A 191 -24.24 9.49 4.40
C GLY A 191 -24.85 10.10 3.14
N THR A 192 -24.18 11.10 2.56
CA THR A 192 -24.58 11.83 1.35
C THR A 192 -23.60 11.63 0.18
N LEU A 193 -22.77 10.62 0.25
CA LEU A 193 -21.73 10.36 -0.75
C LEU A 193 -22.33 10.02 -2.13
N ALA A 194 -23.55 9.51 -2.20
CA ALA A 194 -24.25 9.23 -3.45
C ALA A 194 -24.35 10.48 -4.34
N ASP A 195 -24.68 11.62 -3.73
CA ASP A 195 -24.92 12.90 -4.40
C ASP A 195 -23.66 13.78 -4.50
N THR A 196 -22.53 13.30 -4.01
CA THR A 196 -21.26 14.04 -4.00
C THR A 196 -20.41 13.64 -5.21
N GLU A 197 -19.95 14.60 -5.99
CA GLU A 197 -19.03 14.33 -7.09
C GLU A 197 -17.65 13.90 -6.57
N VAL A 198 -17.11 12.81 -7.14
CA VAL A 198 -15.73 12.34 -6.87
C VAL A 198 -15.08 12.15 -8.24
N ARG A 199 -14.24 13.09 -8.62
CA ARG A 199 -13.55 13.11 -9.92
C ARG A 199 -12.04 13.12 -9.73
N PHE A 200 -11.37 12.35 -10.56
CA PHE A 200 -9.92 12.30 -10.68
C PHE A 200 -9.49 12.73 -12.07
N SER A 201 -8.31 13.32 -12.20
CA SER A 201 -7.70 13.64 -13.49
C SER A 201 -7.32 12.36 -14.25
N ASP A 202 -7.26 12.45 -15.57
CA ASP A 202 -6.79 11.37 -16.45
C ASP A 202 -5.25 11.24 -16.45
N GLY A 203 -4.56 12.00 -15.60
CA GLY A 203 -3.12 11.99 -15.46
C GLY A 203 -2.57 10.75 -14.73
N ALA A 204 -1.28 10.80 -14.44
CA ALA A 204 -0.58 9.77 -13.70
C ALA A 204 0.31 10.39 -12.61
N ALA A 205 0.60 9.61 -11.59
CA ALA A 205 1.51 9.98 -10.52
C ALA A 205 2.47 8.85 -10.18
N ALA A 206 3.67 9.21 -9.74
CA ALA A 206 4.69 8.27 -9.24
C ALA A 206 5.32 8.83 -7.99
N CYS A 207 5.45 8.01 -6.95
CA CYS A 207 6.11 8.33 -5.70
C CYS A 207 7.30 7.41 -5.48
N VAL A 208 8.48 7.99 -5.23
CA VAL A 208 9.70 7.27 -4.85
C VAL A 208 9.98 7.53 -3.38
N ILE A 209 10.10 6.48 -2.60
CA ILE A 209 10.42 6.60 -1.16
C ILE A 209 11.94 6.70 -0.98
N LEU A 210 12.37 7.71 -0.22
CA LEU A 210 13.71 7.87 0.28
C LEU A 210 13.74 7.36 1.72
N ALA A 211 14.46 6.27 1.96
CA ALA A 211 14.53 5.58 3.24
C ALA A 211 15.93 5.70 3.86
N SER A 212 15.99 5.55 5.18
CA SER A 212 17.25 5.41 5.91
C SER A 212 17.92 4.08 5.60
N GLY A 213 19.23 4.08 5.45
CA GLY A 213 20.00 2.85 5.22
C GLY A 213 19.81 1.85 6.37
N GLY A 214 19.51 0.59 6.00
CA GLY A 214 19.18 -0.48 6.94
C GLY A 214 17.69 -0.69 7.18
N TYR A 215 16.81 0.20 6.71
CA TYR A 215 15.37 -0.02 6.72
C TYR A 215 15.00 -1.29 5.91
N PRO A 216 14.09 -2.17 6.36
CA PRO A 216 13.14 -2.02 7.47
C PRO A 216 13.62 -2.57 8.83
N VAL A 217 14.86 -3.00 8.97
CA VAL A 217 15.34 -3.70 10.19
C VAL A 217 15.86 -2.71 11.23
N GLN A 218 17.01 -2.11 10.97
CA GLN A 218 17.68 -1.19 11.89
C GLN A 218 18.27 -0.03 11.08
N TYR A 219 18.05 1.19 11.53
CA TYR A 219 18.51 2.39 10.86
C TYR A 219 18.85 3.50 11.87
N GLU A 220 19.80 4.36 11.48
CA GLU A 220 20.18 5.53 12.24
C GLU A 220 19.23 6.70 11.93
N LYS A 221 19.04 7.58 12.92
CA LYS A 221 18.26 8.82 12.82
C LYS A 221 19.18 10.03 12.95
N GLY A 222 18.63 11.24 12.76
CA GLY A 222 19.34 12.50 12.97
C GLY A 222 20.31 12.89 11.85
N LYS A 223 20.24 12.24 10.68
CA LYS A 223 21.07 12.61 9.52
C LYS A 223 20.52 13.87 8.85
N PRO A 224 21.31 14.93 8.66
CA PRO A 224 20.86 16.14 7.95
C PRO A 224 20.37 15.84 6.53
N ILE A 225 19.24 16.44 6.17
CA ILE A 225 18.63 16.32 4.83
C ILE A 225 18.96 17.59 4.06
N SER A 226 19.52 17.45 2.86
CA SER A 226 19.87 18.55 1.96
C SER A 226 19.08 18.46 0.65
N GLY A 227 19.06 19.58 -0.11
CA GLY A 227 18.37 19.69 -1.39
C GLY A 227 16.95 20.25 -1.29
N LEU A 228 16.44 20.52 -0.10
CA LEU A 228 15.11 21.08 0.13
C LEU A 228 15.17 22.53 0.62
N THR A 229 14.19 23.33 0.18
CA THR A 229 13.93 24.68 0.69
C THR A 229 12.53 24.69 1.31
N ASN A 230 12.42 25.02 2.60
CA ASN A 230 11.16 24.94 3.35
C ASN A 230 10.47 23.55 3.23
N GLY A 231 11.28 22.48 3.18
CA GLY A 231 10.78 21.11 3.07
C GLY A 231 10.32 20.68 1.69
N GLN A 232 10.44 21.51 0.65
CA GLN A 232 10.04 21.20 -0.72
C GLN A 232 11.18 21.47 -1.72
N LEU A 233 11.03 20.95 -2.94
CA LEU A 233 11.91 21.30 -4.06
C LEU A 233 11.45 22.62 -4.68
N ALA A 234 12.30 23.62 -4.65
CA ALA A 234 11.96 24.94 -5.16
C ALA A 234 11.80 24.95 -6.70
N GLY A 235 10.72 25.58 -7.20
CA GLY A 235 10.48 25.75 -8.64
C GLY A 235 9.94 24.51 -9.36
N GLU A 236 9.51 23.50 -8.64
CA GLU A 236 8.97 22.23 -9.20
C GLU A 236 7.46 22.12 -8.92
N GLU A 237 6.61 22.72 -9.77
CA GLU A 237 5.16 22.81 -9.53
C GLU A 237 4.44 21.45 -9.52
N ASN A 238 4.95 20.46 -10.26
CA ASN A 238 4.38 19.12 -10.36
C ASN A 238 5.04 18.10 -9.45
N ILE A 239 5.95 18.54 -8.57
CA ILE A 239 6.63 17.71 -7.59
C ILE A 239 6.17 18.08 -6.19
N THR A 240 5.82 17.07 -5.41
CA THR A 240 5.52 17.23 -3.98
C THR A 240 6.42 16.32 -3.16
N VAL A 241 7.07 16.87 -2.13
CA VAL A 241 7.85 16.09 -1.18
C VAL A 241 7.03 15.88 0.09
N TYR A 242 6.63 14.64 0.33
CA TYR A 242 5.90 14.24 1.54
C TYR A 242 6.86 13.84 2.65
N HIS A 243 6.68 14.41 3.82
CA HIS A 243 7.48 14.12 5.02
C HIS A 243 6.84 12.97 5.79
N SER A 244 7.57 11.85 5.91
CA SER A 244 7.15 10.68 6.71
C SER A 244 7.95 10.62 8.01
N GLY A 245 9.23 10.28 7.93
CA GLY A 245 10.12 10.16 9.07
C GLY A 245 11.16 11.27 9.12
N THR A 246 10.74 12.51 9.31
CA THR A 246 11.60 13.69 9.45
C THR A 246 11.39 14.37 10.79
N ALA A 247 12.37 15.16 11.23
CA ALA A 247 12.27 16.05 12.38
C ALA A 247 13.06 17.34 12.10
N ILE A 248 12.78 18.39 12.86
CA ILE A 248 13.56 19.63 12.88
C ILE A 248 14.28 19.68 14.22
N THR A 249 15.59 19.87 14.19
CA THR A 249 16.43 20.04 15.40
C THR A 249 16.25 21.44 16.00
N GLU A 250 16.78 21.67 17.20
CA GLU A 250 16.68 22.96 17.90
C GLU A 250 17.32 24.12 17.11
N ASP A 251 18.32 23.83 16.30
CA ASP A 251 18.98 24.81 15.42
C ASP A 251 18.28 25.01 14.07
N GLY A 252 17.11 24.35 13.86
CA GLY A 252 16.32 24.47 12.64
C GLY A 252 16.73 23.55 11.50
N THR A 253 17.68 22.62 11.71
CA THR A 253 18.11 21.67 10.69
C THR A 253 17.08 20.56 10.48
N LEU A 254 16.69 20.31 9.22
CA LEU A 254 15.83 19.16 8.86
C LEU A 254 16.67 17.89 8.86
N VAL A 255 16.20 16.85 9.58
CA VAL A 255 16.94 15.58 9.77
C VAL A 255 16.03 14.36 9.60
N THR A 256 16.65 13.19 9.33
CA THR A 256 15.96 11.91 9.32
C THR A 256 15.50 11.51 10.72
N ASN A 257 14.26 10.99 10.85
CA ASN A 257 13.71 10.50 12.13
C ASN A 257 12.87 9.22 11.97
N GLY A 258 13.03 8.52 10.87
CA GLY A 258 12.26 7.30 10.58
C GLY A 258 12.95 6.39 9.57
N GLY A 259 12.36 5.22 9.32
CA GLY A 259 12.81 4.28 8.30
C GLY A 259 12.53 4.82 6.89
N ARG A 260 11.25 5.05 6.56
CA ARG A 260 10.86 5.85 5.41
C ARG A 260 10.93 7.32 5.83
N VAL A 261 11.70 8.11 5.10
CA VAL A 261 12.02 9.51 5.47
C VAL A 261 11.18 10.47 4.67
N LEU A 262 11.23 10.36 3.34
CA LEU A 262 10.51 11.23 2.41
C LEU A 262 9.87 10.40 1.31
N GLY A 263 8.72 10.87 0.79
CA GLY A 263 8.12 10.41 -0.46
C GLY A 263 8.18 11.52 -1.49
N VAL A 264 8.87 11.29 -2.60
CA VAL A 264 9.00 12.25 -3.70
C VAL A 264 8.02 11.89 -4.78
N THR A 265 6.97 12.67 -4.92
CA THR A 265 5.88 12.42 -5.89
C THR A 265 5.94 13.41 -7.04
N ALA A 266 5.79 12.87 -8.25
CA ALA A 266 5.55 13.66 -9.46
C ALA A 266 4.19 13.33 -10.05
N THR A 267 3.49 14.36 -10.56
CA THR A 267 2.29 14.22 -11.39
C THR A 267 2.59 14.61 -12.82
N ALA A 268 2.04 13.88 -13.79
CA ALA A 268 2.23 14.16 -15.21
C ALA A 268 1.06 13.60 -16.05
N PRO A 269 0.89 14.02 -17.32
CA PRO A 269 -0.14 13.46 -18.19
C PRO A 269 0.04 11.96 -18.49
N ARG A 270 1.24 11.41 -18.39
CA ARG A 270 1.57 10.00 -18.64
C ARG A 270 2.47 9.42 -17.57
N LEU A 271 2.28 8.14 -17.26
CA LEU A 271 3.03 7.46 -16.21
C LEU A 271 4.55 7.47 -16.45
N THR A 272 4.99 7.31 -17.69
CA THR A 272 6.43 7.38 -18.04
C THR A 272 7.04 8.73 -17.61
N ALA A 273 6.33 9.83 -17.85
CA ALA A 273 6.79 11.16 -17.47
C ALA A 273 6.79 11.33 -15.95
N ALA A 274 5.73 10.87 -15.25
CA ALA A 274 5.65 10.94 -13.80
C ALA A 274 6.80 10.17 -13.14
N VAL A 275 7.10 8.95 -13.57
CA VAL A 275 8.21 8.15 -13.07
C VAL A 275 9.56 8.84 -13.31
N THR A 276 9.81 9.31 -14.53
CA THR A 276 11.06 10.02 -14.87
C THR A 276 11.26 11.26 -14.02
N GLN A 277 10.20 12.06 -13.83
CA GLN A 277 10.27 13.29 -13.04
C GLN A 277 10.42 13.02 -11.54
N ALA A 278 9.75 12.00 -10.99
CA ALA A 278 9.90 11.62 -9.60
C ALA A 278 11.34 11.21 -9.29
N TYR A 279 11.99 10.44 -10.15
CA TYR A 279 13.40 10.09 -9.99
C TYR A 279 14.33 11.29 -10.14
N ALA A 280 14.14 12.12 -11.17
CA ALA A 280 14.94 13.34 -11.35
C ALA A 280 14.84 14.28 -10.15
N ALA A 281 13.67 14.39 -9.54
CA ALA A 281 13.45 15.14 -8.30
C ALA A 281 14.11 14.47 -7.10
N ALA A 282 14.01 13.16 -6.96
CA ALA A 282 14.62 12.39 -5.87
C ALA A 282 16.15 12.50 -5.84
N GLU A 283 16.82 12.62 -7.01
CA GLU A 283 18.26 12.81 -7.11
C GLU A 283 18.75 14.17 -6.54
N LYS A 284 17.86 15.16 -6.41
CA LYS A 284 18.20 16.48 -5.84
C LYS A 284 18.24 16.46 -4.31
N ILE A 285 17.77 15.39 -3.67
CA ILE A 285 17.68 15.25 -2.22
C ILE A 285 18.74 14.26 -1.74
N SER A 286 19.45 14.59 -0.69
CA SER A 286 20.44 13.69 -0.11
C SER A 286 20.50 13.74 1.41
N PHE A 287 20.82 12.60 2.00
CA PHE A 287 21.22 12.41 3.39
C PHE A 287 22.11 11.18 3.51
N GLU A 288 22.89 11.09 4.59
CA GLU A 288 23.84 9.99 4.79
C GLU A 288 23.12 8.63 4.82
N LYS A 289 23.63 7.66 4.06
CA LYS A 289 23.06 6.30 3.91
C LYS A 289 21.64 6.29 3.35
N LEU A 290 21.29 7.24 2.47
CA LEU A 290 20.02 7.22 1.76
C LEU A 290 19.88 5.93 0.97
N HIS A 291 18.73 5.26 1.14
CA HIS A 291 18.32 4.09 0.37
C HIS A 291 17.04 4.39 -0.39
N LYS A 292 17.00 4.07 -1.67
CA LYS A 292 15.81 4.08 -2.52
C LYS A 292 15.88 2.96 -3.54
N ARG A 293 14.75 2.50 -4.02
CA ARG A 293 14.70 1.61 -5.18
C ARG A 293 14.91 2.40 -6.47
N THR A 294 15.43 1.74 -7.51
CA THR A 294 15.68 2.33 -8.84
C THR A 294 14.68 1.84 -9.89
N ASP A 295 13.79 0.94 -9.53
CA ASP A 295 12.85 0.25 -10.43
C ASP A 295 11.37 0.52 -10.14
N ILE A 296 11.05 1.56 -9.34
CA ILE A 296 9.66 1.96 -9.06
C ILE A 296 8.96 2.31 -10.38
N GLY A 297 7.82 1.66 -10.62
CA GLY A 297 7.03 1.83 -11.84
C GLY A 297 7.51 1.04 -13.05
N LEU A 298 8.69 0.41 -13.01
CA LEU A 298 9.23 -0.33 -14.16
C LEU A 298 8.27 -1.44 -14.65
N ARG A 299 7.68 -2.19 -13.72
CA ARG A 299 6.69 -3.24 -14.03
C ARG A 299 5.43 -2.67 -14.68
N ALA A 300 4.95 -1.51 -14.21
CA ALA A 300 3.81 -0.83 -14.80
C ALA A 300 4.12 -0.31 -16.21
N LEU A 301 5.30 0.29 -16.41
CA LEU A 301 5.73 0.79 -17.73
C LEU A 301 5.90 -0.36 -18.73
N LYS A 302 6.41 -1.50 -18.29
CA LYS A 302 6.51 -2.70 -19.12
C LYS A 302 5.14 -3.21 -19.55
N ALA A 303 4.17 -3.29 -18.62
CA ALA A 303 2.80 -3.68 -18.94
C ALA A 303 2.13 -2.75 -19.96
N ILE A 304 2.36 -1.43 -19.86
CA ILE A 304 1.85 -0.44 -20.85
C ILE A 304 2.48 -0.63 -22.22
N ALA A 305 3.75 -1.05 -22.29
CA ALA A 305 4.45 -1.25 -23.56
C ALA A 305 4.09 -2.56 -24.26
N GLU A 306 3.58 -3.54 -23.52
CA GLU A 306 3.20 -4.87 -24.02
C GLU A 306 1.71 -4.97 -24.37
N GLY A 307 0.87 -4.06 -23.93
CA GLY A 307 -0.60 -4.00 -24.16
C GLY A 307 -0.98 -2.98 -25.18
#